data_ecca2c23bccb867220daa8e7293968b9
#
_entry.id   ecca2c23bccb867220daa8e7293968b9
#
_cell.length_a   1.000
_cell.length_b   1.000
_cell.length_c   1.000
_cell.angle_alpha   90.00
_cell.angle_beta   90.00
_cell.angle_gamma   90.00
#
_symmetry.space_group_name_H-M   'P 1'
#
loop_
_entity.id
_entity.type
_entity.pdbx_description
1 polymer ?
#
loop_
_entity_poly.entity_id
_entity_poly.type
_entity_poly.pdbx_seq_one_letter_code
_entity_poly.pdbx_strand_id
1 'polypeptide(L)'
;MIHFREGDTIVAAATPPGRGALAIVRISGADTADILSHIFDGGLPEPRKATTGTIVADGDVIDRVVVVFYPSPGSYTGEDAAEITCHGGSAVVAKVIETVVGIGARPAEPGEFTWRALLSGKMDLVQAQAVADITAAETELSRRDAAARMEGELSAKLAGIRNALLEAATAVEADIDFEIEYDPSVVGRLLRETEVLARRLAESALPRRLAREGVCVAIMGPPNAGKSTLFNRLLGEDRAIVTAVPGTTTDRVEGTAVFGGVPFRLNDSCGLVEDASNEVEAEGDRRSREFAARADVNIWVVDATDPGTGPVPPDLGAPEKEVITVYNKIDLPGADPPDGALAISALTGENVELLVERLLESFPAVSPASSVSLAERERVALMSAASHIDKAVLHIETGGYLDLAAEEIRAASKAVGVLL
;
A
#
# COMPACT_ATOMS: atom_id res chain seq x y z
N MET A 1 -16.19 -14.88 -4.18
CA MET A 1 -16.22 -14.63 -5.65
C MET A 1 -17.29 -13.58 -5.87
N ILE A 2 -16.93 -12.39 -6.29
CA ILE A 2 -17.88 -11.28 -6.48
C ILE A 2 -18.72 -11.63 -7.70
N HIS A 3 -20.03 -11.78 -7.53
CA HIS A 3 -20.96 -12.05 -8.64
C HIS A 3 -21.43 -10.73 -9.24
N PHE A 4 -20.65 -10.20 -10.19
CA PHE A 4 -21.12 -9.07 -10.99
C PHE A 4 -22.23 -9.53 -11.95
N ARG A 5 -23.34 -8.81 -11.93
CA ARG A 5 -24.34 -8.90 -12.98
C ARG A 5 -24.17 -7.68 -13.87
N GLU A 6 -23.89 -7.87 -15.15
CA GLU A 6 -23.88 -6.78 -16.12
C GLU A 6 -25.23 -6.09 -16.14
N GLY A 7 -25.24 -4.75 -16.08
CA GLY A 7 -26.44 -3.93 -16.22
C GLY A 7 -27.26 -3.70 -14.95
N ASP A 8 -26.85 -4.23 -13.79
CA ASP A 8 -27.55 -3.94 -12.54
C ASP A 8 -27.11 -2.59 -11.92
N THR A 9 -27.98 -2.03 -11.10
CA THR A 9 -27.71 -0.80 -10.36
C THR A 9 -27.35 -1.10 -8.92
N ILE A 10 -26.27 -0.49 -8.42
CA ILE A 10 -25.73 -0.69 -7.07
C ILE A 10 -25.85 0.57 -6.22
N VAL A 11 -25.95 0.37 -4.90
CA VAL A 11 -26.00 1.43 -3.90
C VAL A 11 -25.15 1.10 -2.68
N ALA A 12 -24.41 2.08 -2.15
CA ALA A 12 -23.77 1.98 -0.85
C ALA A 12 -23.54 3.35 -0.19
N ALA A 13 -23.30 3.34 1.12
CA ALA A 13 -22.71 4.50 1.79
C ALA A 13 -21.24 4.64 1.35
N ALA A 14 -20.88 5.83 0.87
CA ALA A 14 -19.51 6.18 0.49
C ALA A 14 -18.71 6.80 1.64
N THR A 15 -19.34 7.05 2.79
CA THR A 15 -18.73 7.52 4.03
C THR A 15 -18.65 6.41 5.07
N PRO A 16 -17.65 6.44 5.98
CA PRO A 16 -17.53 5.44 7.04
C PRO A 16 -18.80 5.33 7.90
N PRO A 17 -19.11 4.15 8.46
CA PRO A 17 -20.23 3.99 9.38
C PRO A 17 -19.98 4.77 10.68
N GLY A 18 -21.05 5.33 11.26
CA GLY A 18 -20.99 6.10 12.49
C GLY A 18 -21.89 7.32 12.48
N ARG A 19 -21.73 8.20 13.47
CA ARG A 19 -22.45 9.47 13.54
C ARG A 19 -21.57 10.60 13.01
N GLY A 20 -22.04 11.29 11.98
CA GLY A 20 -21.42 12.47 11.42
C GLY A 20 -22.43 13.58 11.16
N ALA A 21 -21.98 14.75 10.76
CA ALA A 21 -22.87 15.82 10.31
C ALA A 21 -23.55 15.46 8.98
N LEU A 22 -22.76 14.87 8.07
CA LEU A 22 -23.19 14.47 6.74
C LEU A 22 -22.73 13.03 6.44
N ALA A 23 -23.46 12.38 5.54
CA ALA A 23 -23.07 11.13 4.91
C ALA A 23 -23.39 11.18 3.41
N ILE A 24 -22.69 10.39 2.62
CA ILE A 24 -22.89 10.28 1.18
C ILE A 24 -23.34 8.85 0.87
N VAL A 25 -24.48 8.72 0.20
CA VAL A 25 -24.96 7.47 -0.42
C VAL A 25 -24.69 7.58 -1.91
N ARG A 26 -24.00 6.61 -2.50
CA ARG A 26 -23.65 6.55 -3.91
C ARG A 26 -24.45 5.47 -4.61
N ILE A 27 -24.96 5.79 -5.79
CA ILE A 27 -25.68 4.88 -6.70
C ILE A 27 -24.89 4.82 -8.00
N SER A 28 -24.84 3.67 -8.66
CA SER A 28 -24.24 3.52 -10.01
C SER A 28 -24.91 2.38 -10.76
N GLY A 29 -25.24 2.62 -12.02
CA GLY A 29 -25.86 1.66 -12.92
C GLY A 29 -26.94 2.28 -13.78
N ALA A 30 -27.50 1.45 -14.68
CA ALA A 30 -28.43 1.90 -15.73
C ALA A 30 -29.71 2.56 -15.19
N ASP A 31 -30.21 2.10 -14.03
CA ASP A 31 -31.48 2.60 -13.46
C ASP A 31 -31.31 3.83 -12.57
N THR A 32 -30.10 4.39 -12.46
CA THR A 32 -29.81 5.52 -11.53
C THR A 32 -30.72 6.72 -11.77
N ALA A 33 -30.94 7.10 -13.02
CA ALA A 33 -31.80 8.25 -13.37
C ALA A 33 -33.27 8.00 -12.99
N ASP A 34 -33.76 6.80 -13.25
CA ASP A 34 -35.14 6.40 -12.93
C ASP A 34 -35.34 6.32 -11.41
N ILE A 35 -34.40 5.75 -10.68
CA ILE A 35 -34.42 5.69 -9.22
C ILE A 35 -34.50 7.10 -8.63
N LEU A 36 -33.63 8.04 -9.08
CA LEU A 36 -33.63 9.42 -8.59
C LEU A 36 -34.99 10.09 -8.87
N SER A 37 -35.55 9.88 -10.06
CA SER A 37 -36.82 10.47 -10.44
C SER A 37 -37.98 10.01 -9.54
N HIS A 38 -37.88 8.84 -8.92
CA HIS A 38 -38.89 8.28 -8.01
C HIS A 38 -38.74 8.75 -6.55
N ILE A 39 -37.50 8.91 -6.07
CA ILE A 39 -37.23 9.16 -4.63
C ILE A 39 -36.96 10.63 -4.32
N PHE A 40 -36.56 11.43 -5.30
CA PHE A 40 -36.20 12.84 -5.11
C PHE A 40 -37.33 13.74 -5.55
N ASP A 41 -37.83 14.58 -4.65
CA ASP A 41 -39.03 15.46 -4.88
C ASP A 41 -38.82 16.49 -5.99
N GLY A 42 -37.57 16.84 -6.31
CA GLY A 42 -37.19 17.71 -7.42
C GLY A 42 -37.11 17.01 -8.78
N GLY A 43 -37.42 15.71 -8.87
CA GLY A 43 -37.18 14.88 -10.06
C GLY A 43 -35.71 14.70 -10.38
N LEU A 44 -35.36 14.32 -11.63
CA LEU A 44 -33.97 14.12 -12.01
C LEU A 44 -33.19 15.45 -12.03
N PRO A 45 -32.13 15.62 -11.23
CA PRO A 45 -31.30 16.83 -11.22
C PRO A 45 -30.60 17.06 -12.57
N GLU A 46 -30.36 18.37 -12.88
CA GLU A 46 -29.47 18.70 -13.99
C GLU A 46 -28.07 18.01 -13.80
N PRO A 47 -27.50 17.45 -14.87
CA PRO A 47 -26.21 16.80 -14.80
C PRO A 47 -25.12 17.65 -14.15
N ARG A 48 -24.40 17.05 -13.18
CA ARG A 48 -23.24 17.65 -12.46
C ARG A 48 -23.58 18.95 -11.71
N LYS A 49 -24.83 19.16 -11.38
CA LYS A 49 -25.30 20.31 -10.60
C LYS A 49 -25.79 19.83 -9.24
N ALA A 50 -25.21 20.37 -8.17
CA ALA A 50 -25.68 20.12 -6.82
C ALA A 50 -27.09 20.71 -6.65
N THR A 51 -28.08 19.87 -6.40
CA THR A 51 -29.49 20.24 -6.29
C THR A 51 -30.02 19.86 -4.91
N THR A 52 -30.60 20.84 -4.22
CA THR A 52 -31.23 20.60 -2.91
C THR A 52 -32.68 20.18 -3.08
N GLY A 53 -33.11 19.21 -2.30
CA GLY A 53 -34.48 18.71 -2.26
C GLY A 53 -34.66 17.70 -1.14
N THR A 54 -35.66 16.85 -1.25
CA THR A 54 -36.05 15.92 -0.22
C THR A 54 -36.09 14.51 -0.79
N ILE A 55 -35.57 13.54 -0.05
CA ILE A 55 -35.80 12.12 -0.35
C ILE A 55 -37.11 11.71 0.31
N VAL A 56 -38.00 11.13 -0.47
CA VAL A 56 -39.30 10.65 -0.03
C VAL A 56 -39.48 9.16 -0.33
N ALA A 57 -40.15 8.43 0.55
CA ALA A 57 -40.57 7.06 0.34
C ALA A 57 -41.93 6.82 0.95
N ASP A 58 -42.83 6.18 0.23
CA ASP A 58 -44.22 5.86 0.66
C ASP A 58 -44.99 7.07 1.19
N GLY A 59 -44.67 8.27 0.70
CA GLY A 59 -45.28 9.54 1.12
C GLY A 59 -44.62 10.18 2.35
N ASP A 60 -43.66 9.53 2.98
CA ASP A 60 -42.93 10.07 4.11
C ASP A 60 -41.60 10.72 3.68
N VAL A 61 -41.30 11.86 4.32
CA VAL A 61 -40.02 12.57 4.16
C VAL A 61 -38.96 11.83 4.95
N ILE A 62 -37.90 11.33 4.25
CA ILE A 62 -36.77 10.69 4.90
C ILE A 62 -35.75 11.71 5.38
N ASP A 63 -35.31 12.60 4.46
CA ASP A 63 -34.33 13.62 4.78
C ASP A 63 -34.33 14.74 3.71
N ARG A 64 -33.81 15.92 4.10
CA ARG A 64 -33.47 16.98 3.18
C ARG A 64 -32.02 16.89 2.75
N VAL A 65 -31.77 16.72 1.46
CA VAL A 65 -30.52 16.30 0.90
C VAL A 65 -29.96 17.23 -0.18
N VAL A 66 -28.70 17.02 -0.55
CA VAL A 66 -28.13 17.53 -1.79
C VAL A 66 -27.84 16.32 -2.69
N VAL A 67 -28.36 16.36 -3.92
CA VAL A 67 -28.16 15.32 -4.92
C VAL A 67 -27.34 15.86 -6.08
N VAL A 68 -26.42 15.06 -6.57
CA VAL A 68 -25.66 15.30 -7.81
C VAL A 68 -25.80 14.07 -8.70
N PHE A 69 -26.25 14.28 -9.93
CA PHE A 69 -26.35 13.25 -10.96
C PHE A 69 -25.18 13.38 -11.95
N TYR A 70 -24.53 12.26 -12.25
CA TYR A 70 -23.42 12.15 -13.18
C TYR A 70 -23.78 11.18 -14.29
N PRO A 71 -24.20 11.66 -15.48
CA PRO A 71 -24.51 10.78 -16.59
C PRO A 71 -23.26 10.10 -17.15
N SER A 72 -23.43 8.90 -17.67
CA SER A 72 -22.42 8.17 -18.43
C SER A 72 -21.94 9.01 -19.64
N PRO A 73 -20.64 8.93 -20.01
CA PRO A 73 -19.53 8.24 -19.34
C PRO A 73 -18.85 9.13 -18.29
N GLY A 74 -19.47 10.25 -17.89
CA GLY A 74 -18.86 11.31 -17.10
C GLY A 74 -18.86 11.10 -15.58
N SER A 75 -19.06 9.88 -15.10
CA SER A 75 -19.06 9.51 -13.68
C SER A 75 -17.74 8.83 -13.26
N TYR A 76 -17.65 8.46 -11.97
CA TYR A 76 -16.54 7.68 -11.42
C TYR A 76 -16.45 6.26 -12.04
N THR A 77 -17.58 5.59 -12.16
CA THR A 77 -17.67 4.23 -12.70
C THR A 77 -17.74 4.17 -14.23
N GLY A 78 -18.02 5.30 -14.90
CA GLY A 78 -18.33 5.34 -16.33
C GLY A 78 -19.79 5.05 -16.66
N GLU A 79 -20.59 4.59 -15.68
CA GLU A 79 -22.04 4.38 -15.76
C GLU A 79 -22.78 5.65 -15.35
N ASP A 80 -24.11 5.68 -15.47
CA ASP A 80 -24.92 6.69 -14.77
C ASP A 80 -24.71 6.53 -13.26
N ALA A 81 -24.41 7.61 -12.58
CA ALA A 81 -24.15 7.59 -11.15
C ALA A 81 -24.77 8.78 -10.43
N ALA A 82 -25.05 8.62 -9.14
CA ALA A 82 -25.54 9.71 -8.31
C ALA A 82 -24.89 9.69 -6.92
N GLU A 83 -24.77 10.87 -6.35
CA GLU A 83 -24.39 11.05 -4.95
C GLU A 83 -25.48 11.81 -4.22
N ILE A 84 -25.99 11.19 -3.15
CA ILE A 84 -26.98 11.75 -2.25
C ILE A 84 -26.28 12.11 -0.95
N THR A 85 -26.06 13.39 -0.70
CA THR A 85 -25.52 13.90 0.57
C THR A 85 -26.68 14.13 1.53
N CYS A 86 -26.78 13.31 2.57
CA CYS A 86 -27.80 13.33 3.60
C CYS A 86 -27.19 13.61 4.98
N HIS A 87 -28.03 13.77 6.02
CA HIS A 87 -27.54 13.84 7.40
C HIS A 87 -26.90 12.51 7.82
N GLY A 88 -25.76 12.60 8.55
CA GLY A 88 -24.90 11.47 8.92
C GLY A 88 -25.42 10.61 10.08
N GLY A 89 -26.73 10.51 10.26
CA GLY A 89 -27.35 9.58 11.19
C GLY A 89 -27.47 8.19 10.59
N SER A 90 -27.09 7.15 11.32
CA SER A 90 -27.12 5.76 10.82
C SER A 90 -28.50 5.32 10.33
N ALA A 91 -29.57 5.79 10.99
CA ALA A 91 -30.96 5.49 10.60
C ALA A 91 -31.34 6.18 9.27
N VAL A 92 -30.87 7.41 9.04
CA VAL A 92 -31.12 8.14 7.80
C VAL A 92 -30.43 7.44 6.62
N VAL A 93 -29.13 7.13 6.77
CA VAL A 93 -28.33 6.45 5.73
C VAL A 93 -28.94 5.09 5.39
N ALA A 94 -29.30 4.30 6.42
CA ALA A 94 -29.94 3.00 6.22
C ALA A 94 -31.28 3.12 5.48
N LYS A 95 -32.11 4.13 5.82
CA LYS A 95 -33.41 4.32 5.18
C LYS A 95 -33.28 4.78 3.74
N VAL A 96 -32.32 5.66 3.43
CA VAL A 96 -32.03 6.06 2.03
C VAL A 96 -31.61 4.84 1.20
N ILE A 97 -30.69 4.01 1.71
CA ILE A 97 -30.25 2.77 1.03
C ILE A 97 -31.43 1.81 0.84
N GLU A 98 -32.21 1.55 1.88
CA GLU A 98 -33.41 0.70 1.81
C GLU A 98 -34.37 1.17 0.71
N THR A 99 -34.63 2.46 0.64
CA THR A 99 -35.51 3.06 -0.36
C THR A 99 -34.99 2.83 -1.79
N VAL A 100 -33.70 3.06 -2.01
CA VAL A 100 -33.04 2.83 -3.31
C VAL A 100 -33.09 1.34 -3.69
N VAL A 101 -32.84 0.45 -2.74
CA VAL A 101 -32.94 -1.02 -2.95
C VAL A 101 -34.37 -1.44 -3.26
N GLY A 102 -35.36 -0.85 -2.59
CA GLY A 102 -36.79 -1.12 -2.84
C GLY A 102 -37.27 -0.80 -4.26
N ILE A 103 -36.54 0.04 -4.99
CA ILE A 103 -36.86 0.42 -6.39
C ILE A 103 -36.04 -0.38 -7.41
N GLY A 104 -35.16 -1.29 -6.98
CA GLY A 104 -34.48 -2.21 -7.90
C GLY A 104 -32.95 -2.20 -7.85
N ALA A 105 -32.31 -1.28 -7.15
CA ALA A 105 -30.89 -1.37 -6.90
C ALA A 105 -30.57 -2.51 -5.91
N ARG A 106 -29.33 -3.00 -5.92
CA ARG A 106 -28.83 -3.88 -4.87
C ARG A 106 -27.70 -3.21 -4.09
N PRO A 107 -27.44 -3.68 -2.85
CA PRO A 107 -26.24 -3.26 -2.14
C PRO A 107 -24.96 -3.60 -2.93
N ALA A 108 -24.02 -2.65 -2.95
CA ALA A 108 -22.73 -2.84 -3.57
C ALA A 108 -21.84 -3.74 -2.70
N GLU A 109 -21.02 -4.58 -3.35
CA GLU A 109 -19.96 -5.32 -2.69
C GLU A 109 -18.75 -4.39 -2.38
N PRO A 110 -17.90 -4.72 -1.39
CA PRO A 110 -16.71 -3.94 -1.10
C PRO A 110 -15.81 -3.77 -2.33
N GLY A 111 -15.49 -2.50 -2.68
CA GLY A 111 -14.65 -2.17 -3.83
C GLY A 111 -15.36 -2.19 -5.19
N GLU A 112 -16.66 -2.48 -5.25
CA GLU A 112 -17.38 -2.68 -6.52
C GLU A 112 -17.42 -1.42 -7.41
N PHE A 113 -17.58 -0.22 -6.86
CA PHE A 113 -17.52 1.00 -7.65
C PHE A 113 -16.17 1.17 -8.37
N THR A 114 -15.07 0.91 -7.68
CA THR A 114 -13.72 0.98 -8.27
C THR A 114 -13.50 -0.12 -9.30
N TRP A 115 -14.05 -1.30 -9.06
CA TRP A 115 -14.01 -2.40 -10.02
C TRP A 115 -14.77 -2.06 -11.31
N ARG A 116 -15.96 -1.45 -11.22
CA ARG A 116 -16.71 -0.97 -12.39
C ARG A 116 -15.95 0.11 -13.15
N ALA A 117 -15.28 1.02 -12.43
CA ALA A 117 -14.42 2.03 -13.03
C ALA A 117 -13.25 1.40 -13.81
N LEU A 118 -12.64 0.33 -13.28
CA LEU A 118 -11.61 -0.45 -13.99
C LEU A 118 -12.17 -1.11 -15.26
N LEU A 119 -13.32 -1.80 -15.18
CA LEU A 119 -13.94 -2.46 -16.32
C LEU A 119 -14.37 -1.50 -17.43
N SER A 120 -14.81 -0.30 -17.05
CA SER A 120 -15.19 0.75 -18.01
C SER A 120 -14.01 1.54 -18.57
N GLY A 121 -12.77 1.18 -18.21
CA GLY A 121 -11.56 1.85 -18.67
C GLY A 121 -11.34 3.26 -18.10
N LYS A 122 -12.00 3.60 -16.98
CA LYS A 122 -11.80 4.88 -16.28
C LYS A 122 -10.48 4.95 -15.54
N MET A 123 -9.96 3.81 -15.19
CA MET A 123 -8.66 3.63 -14.53
C MET A 123 -8.09 2.26 -14.88
N ASP A 124 -6.79 2.10 -14.72
CA ASP A 124 -6.13 0.80 -14.82
C ASP A 124 -6.04 0.10 -13.46
N LEU A 125 -5.46 -1.11 -13.45
CA LEU A 125 -5.35 -1.92 -12.23
C LEU A 125 -4.47 -1.26 -11.17
N VAL A 126 -3.40 -0.56 -11.55
CA VAL A 126 -2.50 0.16 -10.63
C VAL A 126 -3.25 1.29 -9.95
N GLN A 127 -3.99 2.08 -10.72
CA GLN A 127 -4.81 3.18 -10.22
C GLN A 127 -5.95 2.67 -9.31
N ALA A 128 -6.63 1.58 -9.70
CA ALA A 128 -7.68 0.98 -8.89
C ALA A 128 -7.18 0.51 -7.51
N GLN A 129 -5.97 -0.03 -7.46
CA GLN A 129 -5.34 -0.39 -6.18
C GLN A 129 -4.92 0.84 -5.36
N ALA A 130 -4.49 1.91 -6.03
CA ALA A 130 -4.10 3.14 -5.36
C ALA A 130 -5.28 3.84 -4.67
N VAL A 131 -6.52 3.66 -5.14
CA VAL A 131 -7.74 4.13 -4.44
C VAL A 131 -7.88 3.51 -3.05
N ALA A 132 -7.58 2.22 -2.91
CA ALA A 132 -7.59 1.59 -1.60
C ALA A 132 -6.42 2.07 -0.72
N ASP A 133 -5.24 2.27 -1.32
CA ASP A 133 -4.05 2.71 -0.59
C ASP A 133 -4.21 4.14 -0.05
N ILE A 134 -4.78 5.07 -0.84
CA ILE A 134 -4.95 6.46 -0.39
C ILE A 134 -5.95 6.57 0.77
N THR A 135 -6.98 5.71 0.79
CA THR A 135 -7.95 5.67 1.89
C THR A 135 -7.37 5.06 3.16
N ALA A 136 -6.36 4.20 3.03
CA ALA A 136 -5.66 3.55 4.13
C ALA A 136 -4.36 4.28 4.53
N ALA A 137 -4.02 5.39 3.87
CA ALA A 137 -2.76 6.09 4.12
C ALA A 137 -2.77 6.81 5.48
N GLU A 138 -1.88 6.40 6.37
CA GLU A 138 -1.71 7.01 7.71
C GLU A 138 -0.53 7.99 7.76
N THR A 139 0.32 8.02 6.73
CA THR A 139 1.51 8.88 6.68
C THR A 139 1.55 9.70 5.41
N GLU A 140 2.31 10.80 5.44
CA GLU A 140 2.52 11.64 4.25
C GLU A 140 3.22 10.88 3.12
N LEU A 141 4.12 9.95 3.45
CA LEU A 141 4.77 9.09 2.47
C LEU A 141 3.75 8.19 1.76
N SER A 142 2.93 7.46 2.52
CA SER A 142 1.91 6.57 1.96
C SER A 142 0.86 7.35 1.15
N ARG A 143 0.48 8.55 1.62
CA ARG A 143 -0.44 9.42 0.88
C ARG A 143 0.14 9.88 -0.46
N ARG A 144 1.42 10.31 -0.47
CA ARG A 144 2.09 10.77 -1.70
C ARG A 144 2.26 9.64 -2.71
N ASP A 145 2.69 8.47 -2.24
CA ASP A 145 2.83 7.28 -3.10
C ASP A 145 1.48 6.90 -3.73
N ALA A 146 0.43 6.77 -2.92
CA ALA A 146 -0.90 6.44 -3.43
C ALA A 146 -1.42 7.49 -4.41
N ALA A 147 -1.20 8.79 -4.14
CA ALA A 147 -1.60 9.87 -5.04
C ALA A 147 -0.85 9.80 -6.38
N ALA A 148 0.48 9.59 -6.37
CA ALA A 148 1.28 9.46 -7.59
C ALA A 148 0.82 8.26 -8.45
N ARG A 149 0.46 7.14 -7.81
CA ARG A 149 -0.09 5.97 -8.50
C ARG A 149 -1.49 6.24 -9.05
N MET A 150 -2.35 6.97 -8.32
CA MET A 150 -3.67 7.39 -8.83
C MET A 150 -3.57 8.31 -10.04
N GLU A 151 -2.60 9.22 -10.04
CA GLU A 151 -2.31 10.10 -11.20
C GLU A 151 -1.68 9.35 -12.39
N GLY A 152 -1.38 8.05 -12.24
CA GLY A 152 -0.91 7.18 -13.31
C GLY A 152 0.59 7.23 -13.56
N GLU A 153 1.42 7.74 -12.64
CA GLU A 153 2.88 7.80 -12.83
C GLU A 153 3.49 6.41 -13.09
N LEU A 154 3.06 5.39 -12.33
CA LEU A 154 3.53 4.03 -12.56
C LEU A 154 2.99 3.46 -13.87
N SER A 155 1.70 3.66 -14.13
CA SER A 155 1.04 3.22 -15.35
C SER A 155 1.69 3.79 -16.61
N ALA A 156 2.07 5.06 -16.60
CA ALA A 156 2.78 5.70 -17.70
C ALA A 156 4.16 5.05 -17.95
N LYS A 157 4.93 4.75 -16.89
CA LYS A 157 6.22 4.06 -17.00
C LYS A 157 6.07 2.65 -17.56
N LEU A 158 5.08 1.88 -17.06
CA LEU A 158 4.78 0.53 -17.54
C LEU A 158 4.30 0.53 -18.99
N ALA A 159 3.44 1.49 -19.38
CA ALA A 159 2.99 1.68 -20.74
C ALA A 159 4.14 2.03 -21.68
N GLY A 160 5.10 2.86 -21.23
CA GLY A 160 6.32 3.18 -21.97
C GLY A 160 7.15 1.94 -22.28
N ILE A 161 7.39 1.09 -21.27
CA ILE A 161 8.09 -0.21 -21.44
C ILE A 161 7.34 -1.10 -22.43
N ARG A 162 6.02 -1.25 -22.25
CA ARG A 162 5.20 -2.08 -23.15
C ARG A 162 5.22 -1.60 -24.59
N ASN A 163 5.13 -0.29 -24.81
CA ASN A 163 5.12 0.28 -26.16
C ASN A 163 6.48 0.09 -26.86
N ALA A 164 7.60 0.26 -26.12
CA ALA A 164 8.93 -0.02 -26.66
C ALA A 164 9.11 -1.50 -27.03
N LEU A 165 8.60 -2.42 -26.22
CA LEU A 165 8.60 -3.85 -26.53
C LEU A 165 7.74 -4.18 -27.74
N LEU A 166 6.58 -3.54 -27.89
CA LEU A 166 5.71 -3.72 -29.07
C LEU A 166 6.37 -3.22 -30.34
N GLU A 167 7.04 -2.05 -30.30
CA GLU A 167 7.81 -1.51 -31.41
C GLU A 167 8.93 -2.46 -31.82
N ALA A 168 9.70 -2.96 -30.87
CA ALA A 168 10.77 -3.93 -31.12
C ALA A 168 10.21 -5.25 -31.70
N ALA A 169 9.11 -5.77 -31.16
CA ALA A 169 8.45 -6.98 -31.66
C ALA A 169 8.01 -6.78 -33.11
N THR A 170 7.35 -5.66 -33.39
CA THR A 170 6.86 -5.36 -34.76
C THR A 170 7.99 -5.31 -35.77
N ALA A 171 9.15 -4.70 -35.42
CA ALA A 171 10.29 -4.62 -36.31
C ALA A 171 10.90 -6.01 -36.59
N VAL A 172 11.06 -6.85 -35.56
CA VAL A 172 11.63 -8.19 -35.69
C VAL A 172 10.68 -9.13 -36.44
N GLU A 173 9.38 -9.10 -36.15
CA GLU A 173 8.37 -9.94 -36.82
C GLU A 173 8.20 -9.53 -38.28
N ALA A 174 8.31 -8.25 -38.64
CA ALA A 174 8.26 -7.79 -40.01
C ALA A 174 9.41 -8.35 -40.87
N ASP A 175 10.60 -8.52 -40.32
CA ASP A 175 11.72 -9.14 -41.01
C ASP A 175 11.51 -10.66 -41.18
N ILE A 176 11.03 -11.34 -40.13
CA ILE A 176 10.74 -12.78 -40.18
C ILE A 176 9.66 -13.13 -41.23
N ASP A 177 8.55 -12.36 -41.22
CA ASP A 177 7.37 -12.70 -42.01
C ASP A 177 7.40 -12.15 -43.44
N PHE A 178 8.05 -11.00 -43.64
CA PHE A 178 7.99 -10.24 -44.90
C PHE A 178 9.35 -9.87 -45.47
N GLU A 179 10.44 -10.35 -44.89
CA GLU A 179 11.83 -10.00 -45.29
C GLU A 179 12.04 -8.47 -45.37
N ILE A 180 11.37 -7.73 -44.44
CA ILE A 180 11.54 -6.30 -44.32
C ILE A 180 12.70 -6.05 -43.35
N GLU A 181 13.88 -5.71 -43.92
CA GLU A 181 15.08 -5.46 -43.15
C GLU A 181 14.84 -4.36 -42.10
N TYR A 182 15.20 -4.65 -40.86
CA TYR A 182 15.28 -3.66 -39.77
C TYR A 182 16.76 -3.35 -39.43
N ASP A 183 17.02 -2.24 -38.79
CA ASP A 183 18.37 -1.94 -38.27
C ASP A 183 18.55 -2.59 -36.89
N PRO A 184 19.35 -3.69 -36.76
CA PRO A 184 19.59 -4.37 -35.51
C PRO A 184 20.15 -3.45 -34.41
N SER A 185 20.91 -2.42 -34.82
CA SER A 185 21.50 -1.46 -33.86
C SER A 185 20.45 -0.54 -33.25
N VAL A 186 19.40 -0.20 -33.98
CA VAL A 186 18.29 0.63 -33.49
C VAL A 186 17.41 -0.18 -32.53
N VAL A 187 16.99 -1.39 -32.93
CA VAL A 187 16.18 -2.25 -32.09
C VAL A 187 16.95 -2.70 -30.86
N GLY A 188 18.22 -3.09 -30.99
CA GLY A 188 19.08 -3.44 -29.85
C GLY A 188 19.25 -2.30 -28.85
N ARG A 189 19.39 -1.05 -29.32
CA ARG A 189 19.46 0.12 -28.45
C ARG A 189 18.14 0.37 -27.73
N LEU A 190 17.00 0.34 -28.42
CA LEU A 190 15.67 0.48 -27.85
C LEU A 190 15.43 -0.54 -26.74
N LEU A 191 15.77 -1.81 -26.98
CA LEU A 191 15.63 -2.88 -26.00
C LEU A 191 16.55 -2.65 -24.79
N ARG A 192 17.81 -2.26 -24.97
CA ARG A 192 18.72 -1.95 -23.85
C ARG A 192 18.23 -0.78 -22.99
N GLU A 193 17.75 0.31 -23.61
CA GLU A 193 17.17 1.43 -22.88
C GLU A 193 15.94 0.98 -22.08
N THR A 194 15.12 0.11 -22.66
CA THR A 194 13.93 -0.45 -22.02
C THR A 194 14.30 -1.39 -20.87
N GLU A 195 15.32 -2.23 -21.04
CA GLU A 195 15.87 -3.10 -19.97
C GLU A 195 16.34 -2.28 -18.77
N VAL A 196 17.19 -1.27 -19.05
CA VAL A 196 17.72 -0.37 -18.00
C VAL A 196 16.57 0.33 -17.25
N LEU A 197 15.53 0.77 -17.95
CA LEU A 197 14.37 1.40 -17.34
C LEU A 197 13.59 0.40 -16.46
N ALA A 198 13.32 -0.81 -16.94
CA ALA A 198 12.61 -1.84 -16.20
C ALA A 198 13.37 -2.25 -14.94
N ARG A 199 14.68 -2.48 -15.06
CA ARG A 199 15.56 -2.86 -13.95
C ARG A 199 15.65 -1.73 -12.91
N ARG A 200 15.90 -0.50 -13.32
CA ARG A 200 15.93 0.66 -12.42
C ARG A 200 14.61 0.83 -11.67
N LEU A 201 13.49 0.68 -12.37
CA LEU A 201 12.17 0.78 -11.73
C LEU A 201 11.99 -0.32 -10.69
N ALA A 202 12.39 -1.56 -10.99
CA ALA A 202 12.29 -2.69 -10.07
C ALA A 202 13.21 -2.56 -8.83
N GLU A 203 14.42 -2.00 -9.00
CA GLU A 203 15.44 -1.89 -7.96
C GLU A 203 15.30 -0.65 -7.08
N SER A 204 14.89 0.49 -7.69
CA SER A 204 14.79 1.77 -6.96
C SER A 204 13.43 2.02 -6.32
N ALA A 205 12.42 1.23 -6.66
CA ALA A 205 11.09 1.42 -6.12
C ALA A 205 11.00 0.93 -4.68
N LEU A 206 10.31 1.74 -3.85
CA LEU A 206 9.97 1.35 -2.50
C LEU A 206 9.06 0.11 -2.53
N PRO A 207 9.31 -0.94 -1.72
CA PRO A 207 8.33 -2.01 -1.54
C PRO A 207 6.99 -1.45 -1.05
N ARG A 208 5.92 -1.68 -1.80
CA ARG A 208 4.57 -1.16 -1.49
C ARG A 208 4.12 -1.50 -0.08
N ARG A 209 4.52 -2.68 0.43
CA ARG A 209 4.25 -3.06 1.81
C ARG A 209 4.83 -2.04 2.79
N LEU A 210 6.10 -1.63 2.59
CA LEU A 210 6.75 -0.65 3.47
C LEU A 210 6.14 0.75 3.34
N ALA A 211 5.73 1.14 2.12
CA ALA A 211 5.02 2.41 1.93
C ALA A 211 3.69 2.45 2.68
N ARG A 212 2.94 1.33 2.64
CA ARG A 212 1.60 1.21 3.20
C ARG A 212 1.60 0.90 4.69
N GLU A 213 2.37 -0.11 5.11
CA GLU A 213 2.33 -0.68 6.47
C GLU A 213 3.45 -0.15 7.35
N GLY A 214 4.46 0.49 6.76
CA GLY A 214 5.66 0.91 7.44
C GLY A 214 6.65 -0.22 7.70
N VAL A 215 7.78 0.15 8.28
CA VAL A 215 8.83 -0.77 8.72
C VAL A 215 8.42 -1.40 10.05
N CYS A 216 8.34 -2.71 10.10
CA CYS A 216 8.02 -3.44 11.31
C CYS A 216 9.27 -3.65 12.17
N VAL A 217 9.27 -3.12 13.39
CA VAL A 217 10.40 -3.15 14.33
C VAL A 217 10.04 -3.94 15.57
N ALA A 218 10.81 -4.99 15.87
CA ALA A 218 10.71 -5.71 17.14
C ALA A 218 11.77 -5.18 18.13
N ILE A 219 11.35 -4.72 19.29
CA ILE A 219 12.24 -4.32 20.39
C ILE A 219 12.36 -5.49 21.35
N MET A 220 13.55 -6.07 21.45
CA MET A 220 13.83 -7.29 22.17
C MET A 220 15.03 -7.12 23.11
N GLY A 221 15.23 -8.07 24.01
CA GLY A 221 16.36 -8.05 24.94
C GLY A 221 15.98 -8.66 26.29
N PRO A 222 16.96 -8.86 27.18
CA PRO A 222 16.73 -9.44 28.51
C PRO A 222 15.76 -8.61 29.37
N PRO A 223 15.21 -9.19 30.43
CA PRO A 223 14.41 -8.46 31.40
C PRO A 223 15.16 -7.24 31.94
N ASN A 224 14.44 -6.14 32.19
CA ASN A 224 14.99 -4.88 32.73
C ASN A 224 16.04 -4.14 31.88
N ALA A 225 16.32 -4.54 30.63
CA ALA A 225 17.22 -3.81 29.74
C ALA A 225 16.67 -2.42 29.33
N GLY A 226 15.39 -2.13 29.60
CA GLY A 226 14.78 -0.84 29.32
C GLY A 226 14.01 -0.78 28.00
N LYS A 227 13.53 -1.92 27.50
CA LYS A 227 12.74 -2.05 26.25
C LYS A 227 11.52 -1.14 26.21
N SER A 228 10.65 -1.24 27.22
CA SER A 228 9.43 -0.42 27.30
C SER A 228 9.74 1.07 27.46
N THR A 229 10.86 1.42 28.12
CA THR A 229 11.33 2.81 28.20
C THR A 229 11.75 3.31 26.82
N LEU A 230 12.51 2.49 26.07
CA LEU A 230 12.92 2.82 24.71
C LEU A 230 11.70 2.91 23.76
N PHE A 231 10.79 1.97 23.85
CA PHE A 231 9.53 1.99 23.09
C PHE A 231 8.76 3.28 23.33
N ASN A 232 8.53 3.64 24.61
CA ASN A 232 7.82 4.86 24.96
C ASN A 232 8.59 6.13 24.55
N ARG A 233 9.92 6.11 24.58
CA ARG A 233 10.76 7.21 24.11
C ARG A 233 10.62 7.42 22.62
N LEU A 234 10.70 6.36 21.82
CA LEU A 234 10.55 6.41 20.36
C LEU A 234 9.15 6.87 19.94
N LEU A 235 8.10 6.54 20.71
CA LEU A 235 6.73 7.04 20.50
C LEU A 235 6.50 8.45 21.01
N GLY A 236 7.23 8.89 22.04
CA GLY A 236 7.03 10.17 22.71
C GLY A 236 7.75 11.36 22.09
N GLU A 237 8.58 11.17 21.08
CA GLU A 237 9.13 12.26 20.28
C GLU A 237 8.01 12.87 19.44
N ASP A 238 7.89 14.19 19.37
CA ASP A 238 6.80 15.06 18.86
C ASP A 238 6.24 14.73 17.44
N ARG A 239 6.46 13.53 16.92
CA ARG A 239 6.13 13.09 15.56
C ARG A 239 5.35 11.77 15.48
N ALA A 240 4.95 11.20 16.62
CA ALA A 240 4.21 9.95 16.64
C ALA A 240 2.72 10.19 16.41
N ILE A 241 2.18 9.58 15.35
CA ILE A 241 0.73 9.41 15.22
C ILE A 241 0.38 8.14 16.01
N VAL A 242 -0.03 8.33 17.26
CA VAL A 242 -0.51 7.21 18.09
C VAL A 242 -1.92 6.86 17.61
N THR A 243 -2.03 5.90 16.72
CA THR A 243 -3.32 5.25 16.45
C THR A 243 -3.47 4.06 17.41
N ALA A 244 -4.10 4.32 18.56
CA ALA A 244 -4.67 3.23 19.34
C ALA A 244 -5.84 2.67 18.53
N VAL A 245 -5.67 1.52 17.88
CA VAL A 245 -6.78 0.77 17.28
C VAL A 245 -7.57 0.14 18.43
N PRO A 246 -8.79 0.62 18.74
CA PRO A 246 -9.61 0.01 19.78
C PRO A 246 -10.14 -1.32 19.24
N GLY A 247 -9.74 -2.45 19.84
CA GLY A 247 -10.41 -3.72 19.56
C GLY A 247 -9.60 -4.99 19.64
N THR A 248 -8.30 -4.97 19.95
CA THR A 248 -7.54 -6.20 20.22
C THR A 248 -7.17 -6.28 21.70
N THR A 249 -8.07 -6.90 22.46
CA THR A 249 -7.80 -7.33 23.84
C THR A 249 -6.83 -8.50 23.79
N THR A 250 -5.54 -8.23 23.84
CA THR A 250 -4.49 -9.10 24.46
C THR A 250 -3.14 -8.40 24.42
N ASP A 251 -2.67 -7.92 25.53
CA ASP A 251 -1.30 -7.71 26.05
C ASP A 251 -0.15 -7.33 25.08
N ARG A 252 -0.40 -6.68 23.95
CA ARG A 252 0.65 -6.14 23.07
C ARG A 252 0.53 -4.63 22.98
N VAL A 253 1.62 -3.94 23.29
CA VAL A 253 1.71 -2.51 23.06
C VAL A 253 2.33 -2.32 21.67
N GLU A 254 1.50 -2.02 20.69
CA GLU A 254 1.93 -1.62 19.36
C GLU A 254 1.78 -0.10 19.22
N GLY A 255 2.74 0.53 18.57
CA GLY A 255 2.68 1.96 18.27
C GLY A 255 3.40 2.28 16.96
N THR A 256 2.94 3.33 16.28
CA THR A 256 3.58 3.81 15.05
C THR A 256 4.29 5.12 15.33
N ALA A 257 5.60 5.17 15.05
CA ALA A 257 6.41 6.37 15.04
C ALA A 257 6.77 6.75 13.61
N VAL A 258 6.91 8.03 13.29
CA VAL A 258 7.30 8.49 11.95
C VAL A 258 8.66 9.16 12.03
N PHE A 259 9.70 8.52 11.47
CA PHE A 259 11.05 9.06 11.39
C PHE A 259 11.40 9.40 9.95
N GLY A 260 11.85 10.62 9.68
CA GLY A 260 12.19 11.05 8.33
C GLY A 260 11.04 10.94 7.30
N GLY A 261 9.78 10.94 7.76
CA GLY A 261 8.60 10.72 6.91
C GLY A 261 8.25 9.25 6.69
N VAL A 262 9.03 8.32 7.22
CA VAL A 262 8.84 6.87 7.14
C VAL A 262 8.10 6.37 8.38
N PRO A 263 7.01 5.58 8.23
CA PRO A 263 6.35 4.96 9.36
C PRO A 263 7.13 3.74 9.85
N PHE A 264 7.37 3.68 11.16
CA PHE A 264 7.94 2.54 11.88
C PHE A 264 6.91 2.01 12.85
N ARG A 265 6.45 0.78 12.65
CA ARG A 265 5.56 0.06 13.57
C ARG A 265 6.40 -0.64 14.61
N LEU A 266 6.45 -0.04 15.80
CA LEU A 266 7.19 -0.53 16.93
C LEU A 266 6.33 -1.52 17.71
N ASN A 267 6.93 -2.63 18.13
CA ASN A 267 6.29 -3.60 19.02
C ASN A 267 7.21 -3.82 20.23
N ASP A 268 6.66 -3.56 21.42
CA ASP A 268 7.33 -3.89 22.69
C ASP A 268 7.04 -5.35 23.02
N SER A 269 8.04 -6.22 22.83
CA SER A 269 7.93 -7.61 23.22
C SER A 269 8.15 -7.74 24.74
N CYS A 270 7.41 -8.63 25.39
CA CYS A 270 7.77 -9.11 26.72
C CYS A 270 9.22 -9.63 26.68
N GLY A 271 10.05 -9.29 27.69
CA GLY A 271 11.47 -9.69 27.68
C GLY A 271 11.65 -11.16 27.46
N LEU A 272 12.62 -11.52 26.59
CA LEU A 272 13.03 -12.92 26.43
C LEU A 272 13.65 -13.42 27.74
N VAL A 273 13.14 -14.51 28.24
CA VAL A 273 13.63 -15.19 29.45
C VAL A 273 14.30 -16.49 29.02
N GLU A 274 15.60 -16.67 29.30
CA GLU A 274 16.35 -17.89 28.91
C GLU A 274 15.83 -19.16 29.61
N ASP A 275 15.22 -19.01 30.81
CA ASP A 275 14.56 -20.10 31.54
C ASP A 275 13.16 -19.65 31.95
N ALA A 276 12.17 -19.90 31.11
CA ALA A 276 10.77 -19.64 31.44
C ALA A 276 10.34 -20.51 32.62
N SER A 277 10.10 -19.87 33.77
CA SER A 277 9.76 -20.55 35.02
C SER A 277 8.29 -21.01 35.08
N ASN A 278 7.46 -20.54 34.10
CA ASN A 278 6.03 -20.93 34.02
C ASN A 278 5.53 -20.89 32.56
N GLU A 279 4.37 -21.52 32.30
CA GLU A 279 3.77 -21.63 30.97
C GLU A 279 3.43 -20.26 30.33
N VAL A 280 3.17 -19.23 31.13
CA VAL A 280 2.83 -17.88 30.65
C VAL A 280 4.07 -17.18 30.09
N GLU A 281 5.22 -17.31 30.74
CA GLU A 281 6.52 -16.77 30.28
C GLU A 281 6.97 -17.48 29.00
N ALA A 282 6.84 -18.80 28.95
CA ALA A 282 7.17 -19.60 27.77
C ALA A 282 6.33 -19.22 26.54
N GLU A 283 5.03 -18.99 26.74
CA GLU A 283 4.14 -18.53 25.67
C GLU A 283 4.47 -17.10 25.24
N GLY A 284 4.81 -16.21 26.18
CA GLY A 284 5.27 -14.85 25.87
C GLY A 284 6.55 -14.84 25.04
N ASP A 285 7.55 -15.66 25.39
CA ASP A 285 8.80 -15.82 24.65
C ASP A 285 8.57 -16.34 23.22
N ARG A 286 7.75 -17.41 23.09
CA ARG A 286 7.36 -17.96 21.79
C ARG A 286 6.76 -16.90 20.87
N ARG A 287 5.81 -16.12 21.38
CA ARG A 287 5.14 -15.05 20.62
C ARG A 287 6.11 -13.92 20.23
N SER A 288 7.03 -13.57 21.11
CA SER A 288 8.07 -12.56 20.84
C SER A 288 9.01 -13.00 19.72
N ARG A 289 9.44 -14.29 19.72
CA ARG A 289 10.26 -14.88 18.65
C ARG A 289 9.51 -14.95 17.31
N GLU A 290 8.23 -15.36 17.32
CA GLU A 290 7.40 -15.37 16.12
C GLU A 290 7.24 -13.97 15.53
N PHE A 291 7.11 -12.94 16.36
CA PHE A 291 7.04 -11.56 15.90
C PHE A 291 8.39 -11.09 15.33
N ALA A 292 9.49 -11.33 16.05
CA ALA A 292 10.84 -11.01 15.56
C ALA A 292 11.16 -11.71 14.23
N ALA A 293 10.66 -12.93 14.06
CA ALA A 293 10.79 -13.65 12.80
C ALA A 293 10.07 -12.98 11.64
N ARG A 294 9.05 -12.16 11.89
CA ARG A 294 8.26 -11.42 10.88
C ARG A 294 8.66 -9.95 10.75
N ALA A 295 9.34 -9.39 11.77
CA ALA A 295 9.79 -8.00 11.74
C ALA A 295 10.82 -7.77 10.63
N ASP A 296 10.88 -6.54 10.13
CA ASP A 296 11.85 -6.11 9.11
C ASP A 296 13.22 -5.86 9.73
N VAL A 297 13.24 -5.37 10.97
CA VAL A 297 14.44 -5.16 11.78
C VAL A 297 14.18 -5.51 13.22
N ASN A 298 15.18 -6.10 13.87
CA ASN A 298 15.16 -6.41 15.29
C ASN A 298 16.11 -5.45 16.04
N ILE A 299 15.62 -4.79 17.07
CA ILE A 299 16.44 -4.02 18.02
C ILE A 299 16.71 -4.92 19.23
N TRP A 300 17.97 -5.23 19.48
CA TRP A 300 18.39 -5.98 20.65
C TRP A 300 18.92 -5.01 21.71
N VAL A 301 18.18 -4.82 22.80
CA VAL A 301 18.50 -3.89 23.88
C VAL A 301 19.28 -4.60 24.98
N VAL A 302 20.48 -4.12 25.27
CA VAL A 302 21.38 -4.60 26.33
C VAL A 302 21.52 -3.54 27.39
N ASP A 303 21.61 -3.94 28.66
CA ASP A 303 21.93 -3.02 29.76
C ASP A 303 23.42 -2.71 29.74
N ALA A 304 23.81 -1.45 29.54
CA ALA A 304 25.20 -1.02 29.48
C ALA A 304 25.94 -1.16 30.83
N THR A 305 25.20 -1.29 31.95
CA THR A 305 25.80 -1.55 33.27
C THR A 305 26.14 -3.03 33.48
N ASP A 306 25.62 -3.92 32.63
CA ASP A 306 25.91 -5.36 32.64
C ASP A 306 25.93 -5.91 31.20
N PRO A 307 26.90 -5.50 30.37
CA PRO A 307 26.94 -5.83 28.95
C PRO A 307 27.18 -7.32 28.65
N GLY A 308 27.57 -8.10 29.68
CA GLY A 308 27.76 -9.55 29.58
C GLY A 308 26.47 -10.36 29.67
N THR A 309 25.38 -9.77 30.12
CA THR A 309 24.09 -10.44 30.22
C THR A 309 23.29 -10.27 28.92
N GLY A 310 23.17 -11.34 28.18
CA GLY A 310 22.25 -11.44 27.05
C GLY A 310 22.89 -11.18 25.69
N PRO A 311 23.76 -12.08 25.20
CA PRO A 311 24.17 -12.07 23.81
C PRO A 311 22.94 -12.19 22.91
N VAL A 312 23.02 -11.62 21.68
CA VAL A 312 21.95 -11.77 20.69
C VAL A 312 21.71 -13.26 20.43
N PRO A 313 20.51 -13.80 20.66
CA PRO A 313 20.20 -15.18 20.38
C PRO A 313 20.46 -15.52 18.91
N PRO A 314 21.11 -16.66 18.60
CA PRO A 314 21.47 -17.03 17.22
C PRO A 314 20.28 -17.11 16.27
N ASP A 315 19.11 -17.43 16.76
CA ASP A 315 17.86 -17.54 16.01
C ASP A 315 17.26 -16.18 15.60
N LEU A 316 17.70 -15.07 16.22
CA LEU A 316 17.32 -13.72 15.83
C LEU A 316 18.20 -13.13 14.72
N GLY A 317 19.39 -13.68 14.53
CA GLY A 317 20.36 -13.28 13.51
C GLY A 317 20.31 -14.16 12.26
N ALA A 318 19.12 -14.39 11.67
CA ALA A 318 19.05 -15.03 10.36
C ALA A 318 19.87 -14.22 9.33
N PRO A 319 20.58 -14.86 8.36
CA PRO A 319 21.53 -14.18 7.46
C PRO A 319 20.97 -13.01 6.66
N GLU A 320 19.65 -12.94 6.56
CA GLU A 320 18.92 -11.91 5.78
C GLU A 320 18.26 -10.84 6.65
N LYS A 321 18.41 -10.91 8.00
CA LYS A 321 17.75 -9.98 8.92
C LYS A 321 18.75 -9.13 9.66
N GLU A 322 18.54 -7.82 9.60
CA GLU A 322 19.35 -6.88 10.37
C GLU A 322 18.94 -6.89 11.84
N VAL A 323 19.94 -7.06 12.72
CA VAL A 323 19.78 -6.91 14.16
C VAL A 323 20.63 -5.72 14.61
N ILE A 324 19.98 -4.68 15.12
CA ILE A 324 20.64 -3.51 15.68
C ILE A 324 20.80 -3.72 17.19
N THR A 325 22.03 -3.94 17.63
CA THR A 325 22.33 -4.03 19.08
C THR A 325 22.48 -2.65 19.66
N VAL A 326 21.74 -2.38 20.73
CA VAL A 326 21.70 -1.08 21.44
C VAL A 326 22.04 -1.28 22.90
N TYR A 327 23.07 -0.58 23.37
CA TYR A 327 23.48 -0.55 24.77
C TYR A 327 22.76 0.61 25.46
N ASN A 328 21.79 0.28 26.30
CA ASN A 328 20.93 1.24 26.98
C ASN A 328 21.42 1.54 28.41
N LYS A 329 20.95 2.62 29.01
CA LYS A 329 21.22 3.08 30.36
C LYS A 329 22.64 3.67 30.57
N ILE A 330 23.18 4.33 29.54
CA ILE A 330 24.47 5.03 29.67
C ILE A 330 24.46 6.18 30.70
N ASP A 331 23.29 6.61 31.14
CA ASP A 331 23.09 7.58 32.19
C ASP A 331 23.41 7.05 33.61
N LEU A 332 23.54 5.73 33.75
CA LEU A 332 23.82 5.10 35.05
C LEU A 332 25.33 4.96 35.32
N PRO A 333 25.77 5.09 36.57
CA PRO A 333 27.16 4.81 36.97
C PRO A 333 27.52 3.35 36.69
N GLY A 334 28.69 3.13 36.07
CA GLY A 334 29.20 1.79 35.76
C GLY A 334 28.79 1.29 34.39
N ALA A 335 28.12 2.10 33.56
CA ALA A 335 27.90 1.78 32.17
C ALA A 335 29.23 1.70 31.41
N ASP A 336 29.48 0.55 30.75
CA ASP A 336 30.72 0.26 30.02
C ASP A 336 30.37 -0.42 28.66
N PRO A 337 29.73 0.32 27.71
CA PRO A 337 29.43 -0.23 26.41
C PRO A 337 30.72 -0.47 25.61
N PRO A 338 30.79 -1.50 24.73
CA PRO A 338 31.90 -1.74 23.85
C PRO A 338 32.24 -0.52 22.97
N ASP A 339 33.54 -0.33 22.66
CA ASP A 339 34.00 0.74 21.77
C ASP A 339 33.30 0.68 20.42
N GLY A 340 32.73 1.82 20.00
CA GLY A 340 31.99 1.95 18.74
C GLY A 340 30.58 1.35 18.74
N ALA A 341 30.09 0.86 19.88
CA ALA A 341 28.73 0.38 20.00
C ALA A 341 27.71 1.52 20.00
N LEU A 342 26.49 1.23 19.55
CA LEU A 342 25.37 2.14 19.65
C LEU A 342 24.90 2.19 21.12
N ALA A 343 25.31 3.24 21.83
CA ALA A 343 25.08 3.40 23.26
C ALA A 343 24.12 4.58 23.51
N ILE A 344 23.02 4.34 24.23
CA ILE A 344 21.94 5.30 24.42
C ILE A 344 21.46 5.36 25.88
N SER A 345 20.74 6.41 26.21
CA SER A 345 19.84 6.42 27.37
C SER A 345 18.40 6.62 26.92
N ALA A 346 17.62 5.57 26.99
CA ALA A 346 16.17 5.66 26.72
C ALA A 346 15.43 6.55 27.73
N LEU A 347 15.98 6.69 28.96
CA LEU A 347 15.39 7.53 30.01
C LEU A 347 15.61 9.02 29.74
N THR A 348 16.84 9.44 29.43
CA THR A 348 17.19 10.84 29.20
C THR A 348 16.97 11.28 27.77
N GLY A 349 16.97 10.35 26.80
CA GLY A 349 16.93 10.61 25.37
C GLY A 349 18.32 10.73 24.73
N GLU A 350 19.40 10.61 25.50
CA GLU A 350 20.77 10.76 25.00
C GLU A 350 21.06 9.70 23.92
N ASN A 351 21.58 10.14 22.76
CA ASN A 351 21.94 9.33 21.60
C ASN A 351 20.78 8.53 20.96
N VAL A 352 19.53 8.73 21.36
CA VAL A 352 18.39 8.02 20.71
C VAL A 352 18.28 8.41 19.23
N GLU A 353 18.67 9.62 18.86
CA GLU A 353 18.72 10.09 17.47
C GLU A 353 19.64 9.22 16.60
N LEU A 354 20.77 8.73 17.15
CA LEU A 354 21.69 7.83 16.42
C LEU A 354 21.01 6.47 16.09
N LEU A 355 20.14 5.97 16.98
CA LEU A 355 19.34 4.78 16.70
C LEU A 355 18.36 5.05 15.57
N VAL A 356 17.70 6.21 15.57
CA VAL A 356 16.78 6.60 14.50
C VAL A 356 17.50 6.75 13.18
N GLU A 357 18.68 7.38 13.16
CA GLU A 357 19.53 7.46 11.97
C GLU A 357 19.90 6.07 11.43
N ARG A 358 20.32 5.18 12.33
CA ARG A 358 20.65 3.79 11.95
C ARG A 358 19.47 3.01 11.39
N LEU A 359 18.25 3.21 11.95
CA LEU A 359 17.03 2.64 11.42
C LEU A 359 16.71 3.16 10.00
N LEU A 360 16.91 4.46 9.76
CA LEU A 360 16.70 5.04 8.42
C LEU A 360 17.75 4.56 7.40
N GLU A 361 19.01 4.38 7.80
CA GLU A 361 20.07 3.84 6.97
C GLU A 361 19.81 2.40 6.52
N SER A 362 19.17 1.60 7.39
CA SER A 362 18.79 0.21 7.07
C SER A 362 17.73 0.10 5.97
N PHE A 363 17.02 1.20 5.69
CA PHE A 363 15.96 1.24 4.68
C PHE A 363 16.13 2.43 3.70
N PRO A 364 17.24 2.50 2.95
CA PRO A 364 17.51 3.63 2.04
C PRO A 364 16.48 3.77 0.91
N ALA A 365 15.80 2.67 0.55
CA ALA A 365 14.72 2.69 -0.43
C ALA A 365 13.47 3.44 0.07
N VAL A 366 13.34 3.65 1.38
CA VAL A 366 12.22 4.36 2.01
C VAL A 366 12.52 5.87 2.09
N SER A 367 13.18 6.43 1.07
CA SER A 367 13.43 7.86 1.00
C SER A 367 12.19 8.62 0.52
N PRO A 368 11.89 9.81 1.08
CA PRO A 368 10.85 10.71 0.55
C PRO A 368 11.03 11.08 -0.93
N ALA A 369 12.22 10.84 -1.50
CA ALA A 369 12.51 11.04 -2.92
C ALA A 369 12.05 9.88 -3.82
N SER A 370 11.67 8.72 -3.26
CA SER A 370 11.10 7.61 -4.04
C SER A 370 9.68 7.99 -4.47
N SER A 371 9.46 8.21 -5.75
CA SER A 371 8.18 8.73 -6.25
C SER A 371 7.08 7.68 -6.37
N VAL A 372 7.43 6.38 -6.43
CA VAL A 372 6.45 5.30 -6.68
C VAL A 372 6.89 4.02 -6.00
N SER A 373 5.94 3.36 -5.30
CA SER A 373 6.15 2.02 -4.74
C SER A 373 5.73 0.91 -5.69
N LEU A 374 6.34 -0.26 -5.54
CA LEU A 374 5.99 -1.47 -6.27
C LEU A 374 5.53 -2.59 -5.32
N ALA A 375 4.47 -3.28 -5.71
CA ALA A 375 4.14 -4.56 -5.12
C ALA A 375 5.16 -5.62 -5.56
N GLU A 376 5.37 -6.65 -4.74
CA GLU A 376 6.35 -7.70 -5.06
C GLU A 376 6.08 -8.36 -6.42
N ARG A 377 4.80 -8.59 -6.78
CA ARG A 377 4.42 -9.11 -8.09
C ARG A 377 4.84 -8.18 -9.25
N GLU A 378 4.75 -6.85 -9.06
CA GLU A 378 5.14 -5.84 -10.04
C GLU A 378 6.66 -5.84 -10.21
N ARG A 379 7.39 -5.91 -9.10
CA ARG A 379 8.85 -6.02 -9.08
C ARG A 379 9.34 -7.29 -9.79
N VAL A 380 8.75 -8.45 -9.46
CA VAL A 380 9.10 -9.73 -10.09
C VAL A 380 8.80 -9.71 -11.59
N ALA A 381 7.67 -9.16 -12.00
CA ALA A 381 7.30 -9.05 -13.41
C ALA A 381 8.27 -8.15 -14.20
N LEU A 382 8.68 -7.00 -13.63
CA LEU A 382 9.67 -6.11 -14.23
C LEU A 382 11.05 -6.75 -14.33
N MET A 383 11.51 -7.47 -13.30
CA MET A 383 12.78 -8.19 -13.33
C MET A 383 12.75 -9.35 -14.35
N SER A 384 11.62 -10.06 -14.44
CA SER A 384 11.41 -11.06 -15.47
C SER A 384 11.46 -10.47 -16.88
N ALA A 385 10.77 -9.34 -17.10
CA ALA A 385 10.81 -8.62 -18.36
C ALA A 385 12.24 -8.20 -18.72
N ALA A 386 12.99 -7.60 -17.78
CA ALA A 386 14.38 -7.21 -17.99
C ALA A 386 15.26 -8.41 -18.39
N SER A 387 15.08 -9.56 -17.73
CA SER A 387 15.82 -10.80 -18.08
C SER A 387 15.50 -11.31 -19.50
N HIS A 388 14.24 -11.24 -19.90
CA HIS A 388 13.86 -11.60 -21.27
C HIS A 388 14.38 -10.61 -22.30
N ILE A 389 14.38 -9.31 -21.99
CA ILE A 389 14.96 -8.27 -22.88
C ILE A 389 16.46 -8.50 -23.06
N ASP A 390 17.21 -8.81 -22.00
CA ASP A 390 18.65 -9.14 -22.09
C ASP A 390 18.92 -10.27 -23.09
N LYS A 391 18.11 -11.34 -23.03
CA LYS A 391 18.25 -12.47 -23.96
C LYS A 391 17.88 -12.07 -25.39
N ALA A 392 16.84 -11.28 -25.58
CA ALA A 392 16.46 -10.78 -26.90
C ALA A 392 17.57 -9.94 -27.52
N VAL A 393 18.19 -9.04 -26.75
CA VAL A 393 19.34 -8.25 -27.17
C VAL A 393 20.50 -9.14 -27.58
N LEU A 394 20.83 -10.17 -26.79
CA LEU A 394 21.87 -11.11 -27.10
C LEU A 394 21.65 -11.81 -28.45
N HIS A 395 20.42 -12.28 -28.71
CA HIS A 395 20.06 -12.93 -29.98
C HIS A 395 20.21 -11.98 -31.18
N ILE A 396 19.80 -10.71 -31.04
CA ILE A 396 19.92 -9.70 -32.10
C ILE A 396 21.39 -9.37 -32.37
N GLU A 397 22.22 -9.17 -31.36
CA GLU A 397 23.62 -8.74 -31.48
C GLU A 397 24.55 -9.84 -31.99
N THR A 398 24.25 -11.09 -31.64
CA THR A 398 25.07 -12.23 -32.07
C THR A 398 24.69 -12.75 -33.47
N GLY A 399 23.72 -12.11 -34.13
CA GLY A 399 23.20 -12.63 -35.42
C GLY A 399 22.51 -13.98 -35.26
N GLY A 400 21.94 -14.25 -34.08
CA GLY A 400 21.21 -15.46 -33.75
C GLY A 400 19.87 -15.59 -34.49
N TYR A 401 19.11 -16.62 -34.17
CA TYR A 401 17.78 -16.84 -34.76
C TYR A 401 16.81 -15.74 -34.32
N LEU A 402 16.28 -14.96 -35.26
CA LEU A 402 15.32 -13.88 -35.01
C LEU A 402 14.05 -14.38 -34.34
N ASP A 403 13.62 -15.62 -34.62
CA ASP A 403 12.50 -16.26 -33.94
C ASP A 403 12.69 -16.31 -32.42
N LEU A 404 13.91 -16.60 -31.96
CA LEU A 404 14.21 -16.60 -30.52
C LEU A 404 14.16 -15.19 -29.93
N ALA A 405 14.65 -14.19 -30.65
CA ALA A 405 14.54 -12.80 -30.20
C ALA A 405 13.08 -12.35 -30.10
N ALA A 406 12.25 -12.69 -31.09
CA ALA A 406 10.81 -12.42 -31.10
C ALA A 406 10.08 -13.11 -29.92
N GLU A 407 10.44 -14.38 -29.61
CA GLU A 407 9.88 -15.10 -28.48
C GLU A 407 10.21 -14.43 -27.15
N GLU A 408 11.46 -14.03 -26.95
CA GLU A 408 11.89 -13.34 -25.72
C GLU A 408 11.23 -11.96 -25.58
N ILE A 409 11.07 -11.18 -26.66
CA ILE A 409 10.36 -9.90 -26.64
C ILE A 409 8.88 -10.10 -26.29
N ARG A 410 8.23 -11.13 -26.85
CA ARG A 410 6.84 -11.47 -26.49
C ARG A 410 6.70 -11.89 -25.02
N ALA A 411 7.66 -12.66 -24.49
CA ALA A 411 7.68 -13.04 -23.08
C ALA A 411 7.84 -11.82 -22.17
N ALA A 412 8.74 -10.88 -22.51
CA ALA A 412 8.88 -9.62 -21.80
C ALA A 412 7.60 -8.77 -21.83
N SER A 413 6.97 -8.65 -23.02
CA SER A 413 5.72 -7.92 -23.20
C SER A 413 4.57 -8.51 -22.37
N LYS A 414 4.49 -9.85 -22.32
CA LYS A 414 3.51 -10.56 -21.50
C LYS A 414 3.73 -10.30 -20.01
N ALA A 415 4.98 -10.30 -19.54
CA ALA A 415 5.29 -10.05 -18.14
C ALA A 415 4.84 -8.64 -17.71
N VAL A 416 5.05 -7.62 -18.55
CA VAL A 416 4.60 -6.24 -18.28
C VAL A 416 3.09 -6.11 -18.48
N GLY A 417 2.51 -6.77 -19.48
CA GLY A 417 1.09 -6.70 -19.81
C GLY A 417 0.14 -7.17 -18.72
N VAL A 418 0.60 -8.02 -17.82
CA VAL A 418 -0.19 -8.47 -16.64
C VAL A 418 -0.34 -7.37 -15.59
N LEU A 419 0.46 -6.30 -15.67
CA LEU A 419 0.46 -5.20 -14.70
C LEU A 419 -0.48 -4.05 -15.08
N LEU A 420 -0.84 -3.95 -16.33
CA LEU A 420 -1.73 -2.94 -16.92
C LEU A 420 -3.12 -3.50 -17.20
#